data_0da35c293a0c1c7f76ca7e8603178e8d
#
_entry.id   0da35c293a0c1c7f76ca7e8603178e8d
#
_cell.length_a   1.000
_cell.length_b   1.000
_cell.length_c   1.000
_cell.angle_alpha   90.00
_cell.angle_beta   90.00
_cell.angle_gamma   90.00
#
_symmetry.space_group_name_H-M   'P 1'
#
loop_
_entity.id
_entity.type
_entity.pdbx_description
1 polymer ?
#
loop_
_entity_poly.entity_id
_entity_poly.type
_entity_poly.pdbx_seq_one_letter_code
_entity_poly.pdbx_strand_id
1 'polypeptide(L)'
;MTMKTVGITVFCGVFLGLLALRVQAQKATWRQATPTELAAVLPSRAHVESEHIETEMRTASGIVDEHGRFIAGVVLITAGYSAEGKYSHYLIVQAPVEIGGVRLRPGEYAFGWSREDGGDTLTVHFNQAATGALVGTADAHRIPGASRVESLHIWPPGDKSLIQIGRFEIPYRVGDR
;
A
#
# COMPACT_ATOMS: atom_id res chain seq x y z
N MET A 1 -30.55 65.73 53.67
CA MET A 1 -29.59 65.81 52.52
C MET A 1 -28.81 64.55 52.55
N THR A 2 -29.27 63.52 51.83
CA THR A 2 -28.79 62.14 51.94
C THR A 2 -28.11 61.75 50.63
N MET A 3 -26.78 61.61 50.66
CA MET A 3 -25.98 61.09 49.52
C MET A 3 -26.07 59.57 49.47
N LYS A 4 -26.56 59.02 48.31
CA LYS A 4 -26.56 57.61 48.02
C LYS A 4 -25.27 57.28 47.29
N THR A 5 -24.46 56.39 47.88
CA THR A 5 -23.29 55.85 47.32
C THR A 5 -23.66 54.64 46.40
N VAL A 6 -23.33 54.73 45.10
CA VAL A 6 -23.55 53.62 44.14
C VAL A 6 -22.27 52.78 44.08
N GLY A 7 -22.40 51.57 44.55
CA GLY A 7 -21.32 50.58 44.41
C GLY A 7 -21.28 49.96 42.99
N ILE A 8 -20.18 50.13 42.29
CA ILE A 8 -19.91 49.45 41.01
C ILE A 8 -19.21 48.14 41.30
N THR A 9 -19.93 47.03 41.07
CA THR A 9 -19.35 45.69 41.15
C THR A 9 -18.76 45.35 39.78
N VAL A 10 -17.44 45.32 39.68
CA VAL A 10 -16.70 44.86 38.47
C VAL A 10 -16.67 43.33 38.48
N PHE A 11 -17.42 42.70 37.55
CA PHE A 11 -17.41 41.27 37.33
C PHE A 11 -16.25 40.92 36.36
N CYS A 12 -15.15 40.46 36.93
CA CYS A 12 -13.98 40.00 36.15
C CYS A 12 -14.26 38.59 35.66
N GLY A 13 -14.82 38.46 34.45
CA GLY A 13 -15.02 37.17 33.78
C GLY A 13 -13.71 36.66 33.20
N VAL A 14 -13.12 35.67 33.85
CA VAL A 14 -11.96 34.92 33.29
C VAL A 14 -12.47 33.98 32.20
N PHE A 15 -12.32 34.38 30.94
CA PHE A 15 -12.56 33.51 29.78
C PHE A 15 -11.35 32.59 29.62
N LEU A 16 -11.40 31.39 30.21
CA LEU A 16 -10.47 30.31 29.90
C LEU A 16 -10.78 29.77 28.52
N GLY A 17 -10.12 30.30 27.49
CA GLY A 17 -10.13 29.75 26.16
C GLY A 17 -9.35 28.43 26.14
N LEU A 18 -10.06 27.28 26.16
CA LEU A 18 -9.45 25.98 25.80
C LEU A 18 -9.03 26.03 24.34
N LEU A 19 -7.74 26.31 24.08
CA LEU A 19 -7.12 25.99 22.79
C LEU A 19 -7.07 24.46 22.67
N ALA A 20 -8.08 23.88 22.04
CA ALA A 20 -8.02 22.51 21.55
C ALA A 20 -6.99 22.47 20.43
N LEU A 21 -5.76 22.11 20.75
CA LEU A 21 -4.74 21.72 19.77
C LEU A 21 -5.30 20.51 18.98
N ARG A 22 -5.87 20.79 17.82
CA ARG A 22 -6.15 19.73 16.85
C ARG A 22 -4.80 19.26 16.32
N VAL A 23 -4.29 18.18 16.87
CA VAL A 23 -3.23 17.39 16.25
C VAL A 23 -3.84 16.79 14.97
N GLN A 24 -3.67 17.51 13.86
CA GLN A 24 -3.93 16.92 12.56
C GLN A 24 -2.85 15.85 12.37
N ALA A 25 -3.26 14.59 12.36
CA ALA A 25 -2.40 13.50 11.94
C ALA A 25 -1.95 13.80 10.51
N GLN A 26 -0.69 14.15 10.35
CA GLN A 26 -0.10 14.47 9.05
C GLN A 26 -0.11 13.17 8.24
N LYS A 27 -0.84 13.16 7.14
CA LYS A 27 -0.90 11.99 6.26
C LYS A 27 0.51 11.76 5.71
N ALA A 28 1.04 10.56 5.90
CA ALA A 28 2.38 10.22 5.45
C ALA A 28 2.54 10.48 3.96
N THR A 29 3.62 11.17 3.59
CA THR A 29 3.93 11.47 2.20
C THR A 29 4.63 10.26 1.58
N TRP A 30 4.04 9.70 0.53
CA TRP A 30 4.57 8.55 -0.20
C TRP A 30 5.17 8.99 -1.54
N ARG A 31 6.34 8.45 -1.87
CA ARG A 31 7.01 8.67 -3.16
C ARG A 31 7.42 7.35 -3.80
N GLN A 32 7.77 7.40 -5.07
CA GLN A 32 8.38 6.26 -5.76
C GLN A 32 9.70 5.90 -5.06
N ALA A 33 9.89 4.62 -4.76
CA ALA A 33 11.16 4.11 -4.26
C ALA A 33 12.19 4.02 -5.39
N THR A 34 13.44 4.33 -5.07
CA THR A 34 14.57 4.22 -6.01
C THR A 34 15.00 2.76 -6.18
N PRO A 35 15.69 2.39 -7.29
CA PRO A 35 16.21 1.04 -7.46
C PRO A 35 17.11 0.57 -6.31
N THR A 36 17.92 1.47 -5.73
CA THR A 36 18.79 1.16 -4.59
C THR A 36 17.98 0.85 -3.34
N GLU A 37 16.93 1.61 -3.06
CA GLU A 37 16.02 1.37 -1.93
C GLU A 37 15.27 0.05 -2.10
N LEU A 38 14.78 -0.24 -3.32
CA LEU A 38 14.12 -1.51 -3.63
C LEU A 38 15.05 -2.71 -3.45
N ALA A 39 16.31 -2.60 -3.90
CA ALA A 39 17.31 -3.65 -3.71
C ALA A 39 17.70 -3.88 -2.24
N ALA A 40 17.51 -2.86 -1.38
CA ALA A 40 17.76 -2.99 0.05
C ALA A 40 16.60 -3.66 0.80
N VAL A 41 15.36 -3.56 0.32
CA VAL A 41 14.18 -4.08 1.00
C VAL A 41 13.67 -5.39 0.41
N LEU A 42 13.75 -5.58 -0.90
CA LEU A 42 13.31 -6.80 -1.57
C LEU A 42 14.42 -7.86 -1.58
N PRO A 43 14.12 -9.12 -1.21
CA PRO A 43 15.11 -10.18 -1.24
C PRO A 43 15.41 -10.63 -2.67
N SER A 44 16.66 -11.02 -2.96
CA SER A 44 17.03 -11.67 -4.21
C SER A 44 16.43 -13.08 -4.36
N ARG A 45 16.07 -13.70 -3.24
CA ARG A 45 15.32 -14.96 -3.14
C ARG A 45 14.23 -14.80 -2.09
N ALA A 46 12.96 -14.80 -2.52
CA ALA A 46 11.81 -14.64 -1.65
C ALA A 46 11.44 -15.96 -0.97
N HIS A 47 11.16 -15.92 0.31
CA HIS A 47 10.62 -17.08 1.04
C HIS A 47 9.12 -17.19 0.76
N VAL A 48 8.73 -18.24 0.04
CA VAL A 48 7.33 -18.53 -0.31
C VAL A 48 7.03 -19.97 0.07
N GLU A 49 6.15 -20.15 1.06
CA GLU A 49 5.86 -21.46 1.68
C GLU A 49 7.16 -22.13 2.20
N SER A 50 7.58 -23.25 1.62
CA SER A 50 8.81 -23.96 2.01
C SER A 50 10.00 -23.67 1.07
N GLU A 51 9.85 -22.77 0.10
CA GLU A 51 10.82 -22.54 -0.96
C GLU A 51 11.44 -21.14 -0.88
N HIS A 52 12.64 -21.00 -1.45
CA HIS A 52 13.32 -19.71 -1.64
C HIS A 52 13.41 -19.46 -3.15
N ILE A 53 12.49 -18.68 -3.67
CA ILE A 53 12.29 -18.45 -5.11
C ILE A 53 13.06 -17.21 -5.55
N GLU A 54 13.83 -17.31 -6.63
CA GLU A 54 14.54 -16.17 -7.20
C GLU A 54 13.58 -15.06 -7.63
N THR A 55 14.01 -13.81 -7.41
CA THR A 55 13.27 -12.62 -7.82
C THR A 55 13.90 -11.95 -9.03
N GLU A 56 13.08 -11.45 -9.96
CA GLU A 56 13.55 -10.67 -11.10
C GLU A 56 13.62 -9.17 -10.70
N MET A 57 14.75 -8.78 -10.09
CA MET A 57 14.92 -7.44 -9.50
C MET A 57 14.74 -6.29 -10.51
N ARG A 58 14.88 -6.52 -11.82
CA ARG A 58 14.59 -5.49 -12.85
C ARG A 58 13.12 -5.13 -12.92
N THR A 59 12.24 -5.96 -12.39
CA THR A 59 10.79 -5.72 -12.31
C THR A 59 10.36 -5.11 -10.99
N ALA A 60 11.29 -4.86 -10.07
CA ALA A 60 11.00 -4.31 -8.76
C ALA A 60 10.34 -2.93 -8.88
N SER A 61 9.24 -2.77 -8.17
CA SER A 61 8.53 -1.49 -8.07
C SER A 61 7.98 -1.31 -6.67
N GLY A 62 7.93 -0.07 -6.20
CA GLY A 62 7.40 0.20 -4.87
C GLY A 62 7.40 1.68 -4.53
N ILE A 63 6.76 1.96 -3.42
CA ILE A 63 6.68 3.28 -2.81
C ILE A 63 7.26 3.23 -1.40
N VAL A 64 7.78 4.35 -0.96
CA VAL A 64 8.34 4.54 0.38
C VAL A 64 7.81 5.83 0.99
N ASP A 65 7.53 5.81 2.27
CA ASP A 65 7.11 7.00 2.99
C ASP A 65 8.30 7.74 3.65
N GLU A 66 8.01 8.88 4.27
CA GLU A 66 8.98 9.70 4.99
C GLU A 66 9.61 9.01 6.22
N HIS A 67 9.01 7.91 6.70
CA HIS A 67 9.51 7.10 7.81
C HIS A 67 10.31 5.88 7.34
N GLY A 68 10.51 5.72 6.03
CA GLY A 68 11.22 4.59 5.44
C GLY A 68 10.40 3.30 5.40
N ARG A 69 9.06 3.34 5.49
CA ARG A 69 8.19 2.18 5.33
C ARG A 69 7.89 1.96 3.87
N PHE A 70 7.95 0.72 3.43
CA PHE A 70 7.76 0.33 2.03
C PHE A 70 6.44 -0.40 1.78
N ILE A 71 5.91 -0.20 0.58
CA ILE A 71 5.01 -1.11 -0.11
C ILE A 71 5.70 -1.39 -1.44
N ALA A 72 6.28 -2.57 -1.59
CA ALA A 72 7.15 -2.90 -2.71
C ALA A 72 6.95 -4.34 -3.17
N GLY A 73 7.02 -4.56 -4.47
CA GLY A 73 6.86 -5.88 -5.04
C GLY A 73 7.85 -6.15 -6.17
N VAL A 74 7.96 -7.42 -6.53
CA VAL A 74 8.86 -7.92 -7.56
C VAL A 74 8.30 -9.21 -8.17
N VAL A 75 8.62 -9.49 -9.43
CA VAL A 75 8.25 -10.74 -10.10
C VAL A 75 9.09 -11.91 -9.53
N LEU A 76 8.43 -13.04 -9.32
CA LEU A 76 9.05 -14.32 -8.95
C LEU A 76 9.41 -15.12 -10.20
N ILE A 77 10.58 -15.73 -10.20
CA ILE A 77 11.01 -16.69 -11.24
C ILE A 77 10.58 -18.09 -10.75
N THR A 78 9.36 -18.49 -11.08
CA THR A 78 8.71 -19.66 -10.48
C THR A 78 8.93 -20.97 -11.24
N ALA A 79 9.59 -20.93 -12.40
CA ALA A 79 9.84 -22.13 -13.21
C ALA A 79 10.62 -23.19 -12.42
N GLY A 80 10.04 -24.38 -12.30
CA GLY A 80 10.65 -25.50 -11.55
C GLY A 80 10.39 -25.49 -10.04
N TYR A 81 9.62 -24.51 -9.52
CA TYR A 81 9.14 -24.46 -8.14
C TYR A 81 7.68 -24.88 -8.02
N SER A 82 7.23 -25.29 -6.84
CA SER A 82 5.81 -25.59 -6.58
C SER A 82 4.90 -24.36 -6.71
N ALA A 83 5.49 -23.19 -6.69
CA ALA A 83 4.86 -21.90 -6.94
C ALA A 83 4.45 -21.66 -8.40
N GLU A 84 4.95 -22.49 -9.35
CA GLU A 84 4.70 -22.32 -10.78
C GLU A 84 3.18 -22.41 -11.08
N GLY A 85 2.67 -21.40 -11.80
CA GLY A 85 1.23 -21.29 -12.08
C GLY A 85 0.36 -20.84 -10.92
N LYS A 86 0.89 -20.78 -9.68
CA LYS A 86 0.17 -20.36 -8.49
C LYS A 86 0.51 -18.91 -8.10
N TYR A 87 1.80 -18.59 -8.08
CA TYR A 87 2.29 -17.24 -7.74
C TYR A 87 3.13 -16.70 -8.89
N SER A 88 3.14 -15.39 -9.01
CA SER A 88 3.90 -14.66 -10.02
C SER A 88 4.68 -13.48 -9.44
N HIS A 89 4.26 -13.01 -8.27
CA HIS A 89 4.86 -11.83 -7.62
C HIS A 89 5.00 -12.04 -6.12
N TYR A 90 5.99 -11.36 -5.58
CA TYR A 90 6.20 -11.19 -4.14
C TYR A 90 5.97 -9.73 -3.77
N LEU A 91 5.36 -9.48 -2.61
CA LEU A 91 5.00 -8.15 -2.12
C LEU A 91 5.37 -8.00 -0.65
N ILE A 92 6.14 -6.97 -0.33
CA ILE A 92 6.41 -6.53 1.04
C ILE A 92 5.50 -5.34 1.36
N VAL A 93 4.81 -5.43 2.48
CA VAL A 93 3.92 -4.40 3.02
C VAL A 93 4.43 -4.01 4.40
N GLN A 94 4.87 -2.76 4.59
CA GLN A 94 5.34 -2.25 5.89
C GLN A 94 4.40 -1.21 6.52
N ALA A 95 3.34 -0.85 5.81
CA ALA A 95 2.24 -0.06 6.33
C ALA A 95 0.91 -0.68 5.88
N PRO A 96 -0.18 -0.58 6.67
CA PRO A 96 -1.47 -1.11 6.26
C PRO A 96 -1.89 -0.56 4.89
N VAL A 97 -2.36 -1.43 4.00
CA VAL A 97 -2.81 -1.06 2.66
C VAL A 97 -4.06 -1.84 2.29
N GLU A 98 -4.97 -1.19 1.57
CA GLU A 98 -6.12 -1.84 0.95
C GLU A 98 -5.92 -1.83 -0.57
N ILE A 99 -5.89 -3.02 -1.19
CA ILE A 99 -5.68 -3.21 -2.62
C ILE A 99 -6.93 -3.85 -3.20
N GLY A 100 -7.68 -3.13 -4.04
CA GLY A 100 -8.92 -3.64 -4.63
C GLY A 100 -9.94 -4.15 -3.61
N GLY A 101 -9.99 -3.53 -2.40
CA GLY A 101 -10.85 -3.95 -1.29
C GLY A 101 -10.23 -4.99 -0.34
N VAL A 102 -9.10 -5.61 -0.71
CA VAL A 102 -8.37 -6.55 0.17
C VAL A 102 -7.47 -5.77 1.12
N ARG A 103 -7.66 -5.97 2.43
CA ARG A 103 -6.85 -5.31 3.47
C ARG A 103 -5.64 -6.17 3.81
N LEU A 104 -4.46 -5.63 3.52
CA LEU A 104 -3.18 -6.22 3.87
C LEU A 104 -2.58 -5.47 5.07
N ARG A 105 -2.22 -6.22 6.10
CA ARG A 105 -1.44 -5.73 7.25
C ARG A 105 0.05 -5.75 6.90
N PRO A 106 0.92 -5.07 7.68
CA PRO A 106 2.35 -5.26 7.53
C PRO A 106 2.73 -6.75 7.53
N GLY A 107 3.48 -7.16 6.50
CA GLY A 107 3.84 -8.56 6.26
C GLY A 107 4.34 -8.80 4.84
N GLU A 108 4.55 -10.06 4.53
CA GLU A 108 5.05 -10.55 3.26
C GLU A 108 3.97 -11.40 2.58
N TYR A 109 3.77 -11.15 1.31
CA TYR A 109 2.70 -11.76 0.52
C TYR A 109 3.26 -12.30 -0.81
N ALA A 110 2.67 -13.39 -1.28
CA ALA A 110 2.81 -13.83 -2.65
C ALA A 110 1.45 -13.66 -3.35
N PHE A 111 1.45 -13.23 -4.60
CA PHE A 111 0.22 -13.18 -5.37
C PHE A 111 0.39 -13.68 -6.80
N GLY A 112 -0.67 -14.22 -7.32
CA GLY A 112 -0.84 -14.62 -8.70
C GLY A 112 -2.21 -14.18 -9.19
N TRP A 113 -2.54 -14.51 -10.41
CA TRP A 113 -3.85 -14.19 -10.98
C TRP A 113 -4.37 -15.33 -11.86
N SER A 114 -5.68 -15.35 -11.99
CA SER A 114 -6.39 -16.10 -13.02
C SER A 114 -7.12 -15.13 -13.95
N ARG A 115 -7.36 -15.56 -15.17
CA ARG A 115 -8.09 -14.80 -16.16
C ARG A 115 -9.03 -15.72 -16.91
N GLU A 116 -10.29 -15.31 -17.06
CA GLU A 116 -11.20 -15.97 -17.98
C GLU A 116 -10.81 -15.66 -19.44
N ASP A 117 -11.00 -16.62 -20.34
CA ASP A 117 -10.63 -16.47 -21.75
C ASP A 117 -11.25 -15.22 -22.37
N GLY A 118 -10.40 -14.35 -22.90
CA GLY A 118 -10.82 -13.09 -23.52
C GLY A 118 -11.31 -11.99 -22.56
N GLY A 119 -11.31 -12.24 -21.25
CA GLY A 119 -11.79 -11.28 -20.25
C GLY A 119 -10.95 -10.02 -20.12
N ASP A 120 -11.59 -8.91 -19.77
CA ASP A 120 -10.94 -7.62 -19.49
C ASP A 120 -10.63 -7.44 -17.99
N THR A 121 -10.70 -8.54 -17.23
CA THR A 121 -10.43 -8.57 -15.80
C THR A 121 -9.47 -9.71 -15.45
N LEU A 122 -8.54 -9.46 -14.53
CA LEU A 122 -7.78 -10.50 -13.83
C LEU A 122 -8.32 -10.62 -12.42
N THR A 123 -8.55 -11.83 -11.94
CA THR A 123 -8.77 -12.07 -10.52
C THR A 123 -7.43 -12.33 -9.85
N VAL A 124 -6.98 -11.41 -9.02
CA VAL A 124 -5.70 -11.46 -8.31
C VAL A 124 -5.92 -12.07 -6.93
N HIS A 125 -5.12 -13.08 -6.58
CA HIS A 125 -5.19 -13.81 -5.31
C HIS A 125 -4.01 -13.42 -4.43
N PHE A 126 -4.26 -12.77 -3.30
CA PHE A 126 -3.23 -12.40 -2.32
C PHE A 126 -3.13 -13.51 -1.27
N ASN A 127 -1.92 -14.02 -1.07
CA ASN A 127 -1.63 -15.10 -0.12
C ASN A 127 -0.53 -14.67 0.84
N GLN A 128 -0.59 -15.12 2.08
CA GLN A 128 0.53 -15.02 3.03
C GLN A 128 1.74 -15.75 2.42
N ALA A 129 2.89 -15.09 2.28
CA ALA A 129 4.05 -15.69 1.63
C ALA A 129 4.52 -16.96 2.38
N ALA A 130 4.65 -16.90 3.70
CA ALA A 130 5.17 -17.99 4.52
C ALA A 130 4.28 -19.25 4.55
N THR A 131 2.96 -19.12 4.39
CA THR A 131 2.02 -20.23 4.57
C THR A 131 1.21 -20.58 3.33
N GLY A 132 1.20 -19.73 2.33
CA GLY A 132 0.32 -19.86 1.17
C GLY A 132 -1.17 -19.62 1.47
N ALA A 133 -1.52 -19.23 2.71
CA ALA A 133 -2.92 -19.00 3.10
C ALA A 133 -3.50 -17.81 2.34
N LEU A 134 -4.64 -18.01 1.70
CA LEU A 134 -5.36 -16.96 0.97
C LEU A 134 -5.83 -15.87 1.95
N VAL A 135 -5.48 -14.62 1.67
CA VAL A 135 -5.92 -13.43 2.42
C VAL A 135 -7.16 -12.81 1.77
N GLY A 136 -7.22 -12.80 0.45
CA GLY A 136 -8.35 -12.28 -0.30
C GLY A 136 -8.07 -12.20 -1.80
N THR A 137 -9.10 -11.83 -2.55
CA THR A 137 -9.04 -11.66 -4.00
C THR A 137 -9.48 -10.25 -4.39
N ALA A 138 -8.85 -9.70 -5.43
CA ALA A 138 -9.20 -8.41 -6.00
C ALA A 138 -9.23 -8.48 -7.51
N ASP A 139 -10.09 -7.70 -8.13
CA ASP A 139 -10.16 -7.61 -9.59
C ASP A 139 -9.23 -6.50 -10.09
N ALA A 140 -8.39 -6.86 -11.07
CA ALA A 140 -7.60 -5.94 -11.85
C ALA A 140 -8.26 -5.74 -13.21
N HIS A 141 -8.50 -4.49 -13.59
CA HIS A 141 -9.19 -4.15 -14.83
C HIS A 141 -8.22 -3.72 -15.91
N ARG A 142 -8.54 -4.06 -17.17
CA ARG A 142 -7.73 -3.66 -18.33
C ARG A 142 -7.69 -2.14 -18.46
N ILE A 143 -6.49 -1.59 -18.64
CA ILE A 143 -6.26 -0.18 -18.91
C ILE A 143 -6.60 0.10 -20.39
N PRO A 144 -7.62 0.93 -20.69
CA PRO A 144 -7.96 1.27 -22.07
C PRO A 144 -6.82 2.01 -22.74
N GLY A 145 -6.46 1.61 -23.98
CA GLY A 145 -5.43 2.29 -24.76
C GLY A 145 -4.01 2.24 -24.19
N ALA A 146 -3.73 1.37 -23.21
CA ALA A 146 -2.40 1.25 -22.63
C ALA A 146 -1.37 0.88 -23.70
N SER A 147 -0.43 1.80 -23.95
CA SER A 147 0.70 1.60 -24.84
C SER A 147 1.86 0.87 -24.16
N ARG A 148 1.96 0.97 -22.82
CA ARG A 148 3.03 0.39 -22.04
C ARG A 148 2.55 -0.79 -21.20
N VAL A 149 3.27 -1.88 -21.29
CA VAL A 149 3.09 -3.08 -20.48
C VAL A 149 4.13 -3.09 -19.39
N GLU A 150 3.72 -3.08 -18.14
CA GLU A 150 4.62 -3.17 -16.99
C GLU A 150 4.50 -4.56 -16.36
N SER A 151 5.63 -5.21 -16.07
CA SER A 151 5.59 -6.46 -15.31
C SER A 151 4.94 -6.23 -13.95
N LEU A 152 5.36 -5.16 -13.28
CA LEU A 152 4.76 -4.62 -12.06
C LEU A 152 5.09 -3.13 -11.97
N HIS A 153 4.11 -2.29 -11.63
CA HIS A 153 4.36 -0.90 -11.25
C HIS A 153 3.40 -0.45 -10.15
N ILE A 154 3.95 0.08 -9.07
CA ILE A 154 3.20 0.65 -7.95
C ILE A 154 3.34 2.17 -8.01
N TRP A 155 2.28 2.86 -8.41
CA TRP A 155 2.25 4.32 -8.52
C TRP A 155 2.04 4.97 -7.15
N PRO A 156 2.77 6.06 -6.80
CA PRO A 156 2.54 6.77 -5.54
C PRO A 156 1.09 7.26 -5.39
N PRO A 157 0.56 7.35 -4.14
CA PRO A 157 -0.81 7.80 -3.89
C PRO A 157 -1.11 9.22 -4.39
N GLY A 158 -0.09 10.09 -4.48
CA GLY A 158 -0.23 11.45 -5.01
C GLY A 158 -0.45 11.49 -6.53
N ASP A 159 -0.02 10.45 -7.25
CA ASP A 159 -0.10 10.39 -8.71
C ASP A 159 -1.36 9.65 -9.17
N LYS A 160 -1.44 8.35 -8.91
CA LYS A 160 -2.55 7.52 -9.41
C LYS A 160 -3.18 6.60 -8.37
N SER A 161 -2.48 6.22 -7.32
CA SER A 161 -2.91 5.21 -6.34
C SER A 161 -3.30 3.87 -6.98
N LEU A 162 -2.48 3.39 -7.90
CA LEU A 162 -2.73 2.20 -8.70
C LEU A 162 -1.54 1.24 -8.65
N ILE A 163 -1.83 -0.05 -8.72
CA ILE A 163 -0.87 -1.12 -8.99
C ILE A 163 -1.16 -1.63 -10.40
N GLN A 164 -0.18 -1.55 -11.28
CA GLN A 164 -0.27 -2.07 -12.65
C GLN A 164 0.44 -3.41 -12.76
N ILE A 165 -0.24 -4.38 -13.39
CA ILE A 165 0.27 -5.72 -13.69
C ILE A 165 -0.01 -5.97 -15.18
N GLY A 166 1.03 -6.03 -16.00
CA GLY A 166 0.84 -6.12 -17.44
C GLY A 166 0.09 -4.88 -17.99
N ARG A 167 -1.13 -5.12 -18.47
CA ARG A 167 -2.06 -4.09 -18.98
C ARG A 167 -3.27 -3.92 -18.07
N PHE A 168 -3.18 -4.37 -16.83
CA PHE A 168 -4.27 -4.31 -15.87
C PHE A 168 -3.88 -3.47 -14.67
N GLU A 169 -4.85 -2.86 -14.03
CA GLU A 169 -4.65 -2.00 -12.87
C GLU A 169 -5.60 -2.35 -11.73
N ILE A 170 -5.12 -2.19 -10.50
CA ILE A 170 -5.89 -2.34 -9.28
C ILE A 170 -5.73 -1.06 -8.47
N PRO A 171 -6.81 -0.40 -8.04
CA PRO A 171 -6.72 0.74 -7.15
C PRO A 171 -6.29 0.29 -5.75
N TYR A 172 -5.49 1.13 -5.08
CA TYR A 172 -5.13 0.89 -3.69
C TYR A 172 -5.22 2.16 -2.83
N ARG A 173 -5.29 1.96 -1.53
CA ARG A 173 -5.22 3.04 -0.53
C ARG A 173 -4.30 2.61 0.60
N VAL A 174 -3.36 3.48 0.97
CA VAL A 174 -2.57 3.27 2.18
C VAL A 174 -3.41 3.67 3.38
N GLY A 175 -3.50 2.79 4.37
CA GLY A 175 -4.23 3.04 5.60
C GLY A 175 -3.46 4.00 6.51
N ASP A 176 -4.19 4.88 7.17
CA ASP A 176 -3.69 5.56 8.36
C ASP A 176 -3.60 4.51 9.48
N ARG A 177 -2.57 4.59 10.34
CA ARG A 177 -2.19 3.63 11.40
C ARG A 177 -3.34 2.95 12.09
#